data_ae2b2c0d2c931f74d72984b55d544e33
#
_entry.id   ae2b2c0d2c931f74d72984b55d544e33
#
_cell.length_a   1.000
_cell.length_b   1.000
_cell.length_c   1.000
_cell.angle_alpha   90.00
_cell.angle_beta   90.00
_cell.angle_gamma   90.00
#
_symmetry.space_group_name_H-M   'P 1'
#
loop_
_entity.id
_entity.type
_entity.pdbx_description
1 polymer ?
#
loop_
_entity_poly.entity_id
_entity_poly.type
_entity_poly.pdbx_seq_one_letter_code
_entity_poly.pdbx_strand_id
1 'polypeptide(L)'
;MNYVNDEKTLANFADNDKFYSDRMENRISPESSLWNPWHGCHKLSTGCRHCYVYRGDSKHGKDSSIITKTGQFNLPVRRKKDKTYKIPSGNLVYTCFTSDFLIEEADEWRIEAWKMMRERYDLHFLFITKRIDRLGQCLPPDWGDGYDNVTICCTMENQDRVDYRLPLYKAAPVKHKIIICEPLLSAINFKGELCTWVEQIVVGGESGKEARICNYDWVLDIRRQCIENNISFWFKQTGYRLLKGEREYKIARQFQHTQARKAGINYSGKSNGNNYSD
;
A
#
# COMPACT_ATOMS: atom_id res chain seq x y z
N MET A 1 -3.39 -20.50 -27.02
CA MET A 1 -3.26 -19.22 -26.30
C MET A 1 -4.60 -18.52 -26.35
N ASN A 2 -5.42 -18.67 -25.33
CA ASN A 2 -6.74 -18.05 -25.32
C ASN A 2 -6.67 -16.79 -24.47
N TYR A 3 -6.67 -15.63 -25.13
CA TYR A 3 -7.02 -14.37 -24.48
C TYR A 3 -8.52 -14.42 -24.18
N VAL A 4 -8.88 -14.27 -22.91
CA VAL A 4 -10.30 -14.16 -22.55
C VAL A 4 -10.77 -12.76 -22.95
N ASN A 5 -11.24 -12.64 -24.19
CA ASN A 5 -12.12 -11.59 -24.66
C ASN A 5 -13.54 -12.16 -24.64
N ASP A 6 -14.15 -12.28 -23.47
CA ASP A 6 -15.54 -12.66 -23.38
C ASP A 6 -16.36 -11.45 -22.92
N GLU A 7 -16.82 -10.67 -23.90
CA GLU A 7 -17.64 -9.46 -23.69
C GLU A 7 -19.00 -9.76 -23.05
N LYS A 8 -19.46 -11.01 -23.08
CA LYS A 8 -20.78 -11.40 -22.54
C LYS A 8 -20.81 -11.58 -21.03
N THR A 9 -19.65 -11.69 -20.36
CA THR A 9 -19.56 -11.74 -18.88
C THR A 9 -19.44 -10.33 -18.27
N LEU A 10 -19.40 -9.27 -19.08
CA LEU A 10 -19.11 -7.90 -18.67
C LEU A 10 -20.33 -7.11 -18.18
N ALA A 11 -21.55 -7.61 -18.37
CA ALA A 11 -22.75 -6.78 -18.25
C ALA A 11 -23.40 -6.67 -16.85
N ASN A 12 -22.95 -7.40 -15.82
CA ASN A 12 -23.70 -7.49 -14.55
C ASN A 12 -22.96 -7.04 -13.27
N PHE A 13 -21.95 -6.19 -13.35
CA PHE A 13 -21.26 -5.72 -12.14
C PHE A 13 -20.91 -4.21 -12.17
N ALA A 14 -21.88 -3.40 -12.59
CA ALA A 14 -21.86 -1.98 -12.24
C ALA A 14 -22.59 -1.86 -10.89
N ASP A 15 -21.86 -1.65 -9.78
CA ASP A 15 -22.28 -1.08 -8.52
C ASP A 15 -21.50 -1.70 -7.33
N ASN A 16 -20.22 -1.44 -7.26
CA ASN A 16 -19.50 -1.59 -5.99
C ASN A 16 -18.20 -0.73 -5.96
N ASP A 17 -18.25 0.47 -6.53
CA ASP A 17 -17.25 1.52 -6.24
C ASP A 17 -17.41 2.09 -4.81
N LYS A 18 -18.34 1.53 -4.05
CA LYS A 18 -18.73 1.97 -2.71
C LYS A 18 -17.69 1.74 -1.61
N PHE A 19 -16.74 0.82 -1.81
CA PHE A 19 -15.85 0.41 -0.72
C PHE A 19 -14.76 1.44 -0.36
N TYR A 20 -14.28 2.19 -1.36
CA TYR A 20 -13.45 3.38 -1.09
C TYR A 20 -14.31 4.57 -0.72
N SER A 21 -15.59 4.58 -1.12
CA SER A 21 -16.53 5.63 -0.78
C SER A 21 -17.02 5.55 0.67
N ASP A 22 -17.28 4.38 1.23
CA ASP A 22 -17.96 4.26 2.54
C ASP A 22 -17.12 4.74 3.74
N ARG A 23 -15.78 4.74 3.67
CA ARG A 23 -14.92 5.52 4.60
C ARG A 23 -14.81 6.99 4.22
N MET A 24 -15.24 7.35 3.02
CA MET A 24 -15.10 8.67 2.41
C MET A 24 -16.45 9.36 2.15
N GLU A 25 -17.60 8.68 2.26
CA GLU A 25 -18.93 9.23 1.95
C GLU A 25 -19.39 10.32 2.92
N ASN A 26 -18.73 10.49 4.08
CA ASN A 26 -18.90 11.69 4.92
C ASN A 26 -17.75 12.69 4.77
N ARG A 27 -16.78 12.46 3.86
CA ARG A 27 -15.76 13.44 3.46
C ARG A 27 -15.74 13.43 1.94
N ILE A 28 -15.83 14.61 1.33
CA ILE A 28 -15.50 14.84 -0.08
C ILE A 28 -14.34 13.91 -0.43
N SER A 29 -14.53 13.01 -1.41
CA SER A 29 -13.49 12.04 -1.81
C SER A 29 -12.18 12.82 -1.97
N PRO A 30 -11.18 12.64 -1.12
CA PRO A 30 -9.99 13.46 -1.19
C PRO A 30 -9.32 13.13 -2.52
N GLU A 31 -9.02 14.13 -3.32
CA GLU A 31 -8.11 13.96 -4.43
C GLU A 31 -6.83 13.36 -3.86
N SER A 32 -6.23 12.43 -4.54
CA SER A 32 -4.97 11.87 -4.13
C SER A 32 -3.81 12.57 -4.82
N SER A 33 -2.71 12.71 -4.12
CA SER A 33 -1.46 13.26 -4.64
C SER A 33 -0.32 12.26 -4.46
N LEU A 34 0.68 12.34 -5.33
CA LEU A 34 1.89 11.53 -5.21
C LEU A 34 3.06 12.44 -4.80
N TRP A 35 3.74 12.06 -3.73
CA TRP A 35 4.94 12.72 -3.25
C TRP A 35 6.09 11.73 -3.11
N ASN A 36 7.07 11.83 -4.00
CA ASN A 36 8.30 11.06 -3.95
C ASN A 36 9.46 11.99 -3.54
N PRO A 37 9.76 12.15 -2.25
CA PRO A 37 10.83 13.04 -1.78
C PRO A 37 12.21 12.59 -2.26
N TRP A 38 12.40 11.29 -2.43
CA TRP A 38 13.58 10.68 -3.04
C TRP A 38 13.20 9.54 -3.97
N HIS A 39 14.14 9.12 -4.78
CA HIS A 39 14.02 8.08 -5.78
C HIS A 39 15.18 7.09 -5.66
N GLY A 40 14.93 5.83 -6.04
CA GLY A 40 15.88 4.74 -5.91
C GLY A 40 15.67 3.93 -4.65
N CYS A 41 16.07 2.66 -4.64
CA CYS A 41 15.87 1.76 -3.52
C CYS A 41 16.82 0.56 -3.61
N HIS A 42 17.22 0.00 -2.48
CA HIS A 42 17.92 -1.29 -2.44
C HIS A 42 16.94 -2.43 -2.26
N LYS A 43 17.14 -3.50 -3.06
CA LYS A 43 16.33 -4.72 -2.93
C LYS A 43 16.62 -5.40 -1.60
N LEU A 44 15.58 -5.68 -0.81
CA LEU A 44 15.70 -6.21 0.53
C LEU A 44 15.19 -7.66 0.66
N SER A 45 14.15 -8.02 -0.09
CA SER A 45 13.50 -9.31 0.03
C SER A 45 13.11 -9.87 -1.34
N THR A 46 12.61 -11.10 -1.35
CA THR A 46 12.13 -11.75 -2.57
C THR A 46 11.03 -10.95 -3.26
N GLY A 47 10.24 -10.18 -2.52
CA GLY A 47 9.23 -9.25 -3.07
C GLY A 47 9.82 -8.11 -3.90
N CYS A 48 11.12 -7.81 -3.77
CA CYS A 48 11.79 -6.79 -4.55
C CYS A 48 12.35 -7.31 -5.90
N ARG A 49 12.29 -8.62 -6.18
CA ARG A 49 12.93 -9.22 -7.36
C ARG A 49 12.49 -8.56 -8.66
N HIS A 50 11.19 -8.38 -8.86
CA HIS A 50 10.58 -7.80 -10.07
C HIS A 50 9.95 -6.43 -9.79
N CYS A 51 10.63 -5.62 -8.96
CA CYS A 51 10.15 -4.29 -8.57
C CYS A 51 9.91 -3.40 -9.80
N TYR A 52 8.76 -2.73 -9.81
CA TYR A 52 8.36 -1.85 -10.90
C TYR A 52 9.26 -0.61 -11.04
N VAL A 53 9.88 -0.15 -9.96
CA VAL A 53 10.84 0.98 -9.98
C VAL A 53 12.05 0.57 -10.83
N TYR A 54 12.68 -0.55 -10.51
CA TYR A 54 13.82 -1.07 -11.28
C TYR A 54 13.47 -1.33 -12.75
N ARG A 55 12.29 -1.88 -13.03
CA ARG A 55 11.83 -2.08 -14.41
C ARG A 55 11.54 -0.78 -15.14
N GLY A 56 11.09 0.25 -14.42
CA GLY A 56 10.87 1.58 -14.98
C GLY A 56 12.18 2.24 -15.33
N ASP A 57 13.12 2.29 -14.39
CA ASP A 57 14.40 2.94 -14.53
C ASP A 57 15.28 2.30 -15.61
N SER A 58 15.34 0.97 -15.68
CA SER A 58 16.12 0.25 -16.69
C SER A 58 15.72 0.59 -18.11
N LYS A 59 14.44 0.94 -18.37
CA LYS A 59 13.97 1.39 -19.68
C LYS A 59 14.53 2.76 -20.08
N HIS A 60 15.00 3.52 -19.10
CA HIS A 60 15.56 4.87 -19.29
C HIS A 60 17.07 4.92 -18.98
N GLY A 61 17.73 3.76 -18.87
CA GLY A 61 19.15 3.67 -18.54
C GLY A 61 19.53 4.20 -17.16
N LYS A 62 18.58 4.25 -16.22
CA LYS A 62 18.81 4.71 -14.85
C LYS A 62 19.10 3.53 -13.93
N ASP A 63 20.00 3.77 -12.97
CA ASP A 63 20.28 2.83 -11.89
C ASP A 63 19.41 3.14 -10.66
N SER A 64 18.45 2.27 -10.39
CA SER A 64 17.57 2.39 -9.22
C SER A 64 18.28 2.18 -7.88
N SER A 65 19.52 1.66 -7.86
CA SER A 65 20.28 1.50 -6.62
C SER A 65 20.92 2.81 -6.12
N ILE A 66 20.95 3.84 -6.97
CA ILE A 66 21.42 5.17 -6.60
C ILE A 66 20.27 5.97 -6.01
N ILE A 67 20.35 6.26 -4.70
CA ILE A 67 19.32 7.01 -3.99
C ILE A 67 19.56 8.51 -4.17
N THR A 68 18.55 9.22 -4.68
CA THR A 68 18.67 10.64 -4.95
C THR A 68 17.47 11.44 -4.44
N LYS A 69 17.74 12.60 -3.85
CA LYS A 69 16.69 13.57 -3.49
C LYS A 69 16.05 14.12 -4.76
N THR A 70 14.72 14.15 -4.82
CA THR A 70 14.03 14.60 -6.03
C THR A 70 13.76 16.10 -6.04
N GLY A 71 13.53 16.68 -7.23
CA GLY A 71 13.07 18.07 -7.36
C GLY A 71 11.67 18.32 -6.77
N GLN A 72 10.96 17.28 -6.35
CA GLN A 72 9.65 17.36 -5.68
C GLN A 72 9.75 17.21 -4.16
N PHE A 73 10.96 17.22 -3.59
CA PHE A 73 11.20 17.00 -2.17
C PHE A 73 10.31 17.84 -1.26
N ASN A 74 10.18 19.12 -1.53
CA ASN A 74 9.37 20.05 -0.73
C ASN A 74 7.93 20.24 -1.23
N LEU A 75 7.41 19.31 -2.05
CA LEU A 75 6.08 19.43 -2.65
C LEU A 75 4.94 19.66 -1.64
N PRO A 76 4.89 19.00 -0.46
CA PRO A 76 3.82 19.22 0.51
C PRO A 76 3.68 20.67 0.96
N VAL A 77 4.81 21.37 1.16
CA VAL A 77 4.85 22.75 1.63
C VAL A 77 5.03 23.76 0.52
N ARG A 78 5.11 23.32 -0.74
CA ARG A 78 5.25 24.22 -1.89
C ARG A 78 3.98 25.01 -2.13
N ARG A 79 4.14 26.33 -2.33
CA ARG A 79 3.03 27.25 -2.58
C ARG A 79 2.91 27.64 -4.05
N LYS A 80 1.72 27.98 -4.45
CA LYS A 80 1.38 28.63 -5.73
C LYS A 80 1.68 30.13 -5.65
N LYS A 81 1.48 30.85 -6.77
CA LYS A 81 1.64 32.33 -6.81
C LYS A 81 0.68 33.06 -5.87
N ASP A 82 -0.51 32.51 -5.68
CA ASP A 82 -1.54 33.02 -4.75
C ASP A 82 -1.28 32.67 -3.27
N LYS A 83 -0.11 32.13 -2.97
CA LYS A 83 0.34 31.66 -1.64
C LYS A 83 -0.40 30.45 -1.08
N THR A 84 -1.37 29.87 -1.78
CA THR A 84 -2.00 28.59 -1.39
C THR A 84 -1.04 27.43 -1.60
N TYR A 85 -1.21 26.34 -0.85
CA TYR A 85 -0.40 25.14 -1.06
C TYR A 85 -0.71 24.45 -2.39
N LYS A 86 0.30 23.84 -3.01
CA LYS A 86 0.11 23.09 -4.26
C LYS A 86 -0.77 21.85 -4.06
N ILE A 87 -0.60 21.15 -2.93
CA ILE A 87 -1.48 20.04 -2.55
C ILE A 87 -2.61 20.64 -1.70
N PRO A 88 -3.87 20.54 -2.15
CA PRO A 88 -5.02 21.03 -1.38
C PRO A 88 -5.17 20.30 -0.05
N SER A 89 -5.76 20.96 0.93
CA SER A 89 -6.13 20.37 2.22
C SER A 89 -7.09 19.18 2.03
N GLY A 90 -6.98 18.17 2.89
CA GLY A 90 -7.81 16.96 2.84
C GLY A 90 -7.30 15.87 1.89
N ASN A 91 -6.26 16.13 1.07
CA ASN A 91 -5.75 15.13 0.15
C ASN A 91 -5.05 13.96 0.87
N LEU A 92 -5.24 12.75 0.31
CA LEU A 92 -4.39 11.61 0.60
C LEU A 92 -3.10 11.72 -0.22
N VAL A 93 -1.94 11.67 0.45
CA VAL A 93 -0.62 11.79 -0.17
C VAL A 93 0.08 10.43 -0.14
N TYR A 94 0.11 9.76 -1.29
CA TYR A 94 0.94 8.56 -1.47
C TYR A 94 2.41 8.97 -1.47
N THR A 95 3.12 8.54 -0.43
CA THR A 95 4.47 9.03 -0.14
C THR A 95 5.52 7.98 -0.46
N CYS A 96 6.57 8.38 -1.17
CA CYS A 96 7.79 7.59 -1.42
C CYS A 96 7.55 6.27 -2.19
N PHE A 97 6.68 6.29 -3.21
CA PHE A 97 6.36 5.09 -4.01
C PHE A 97 7.46 4.71 -5.01
N THR A 98 8.48 5.55 -5.19
CA THR A 98 9.67 5.25 -6.01
C THR A 98 10.91 4.88 -5.20
N SER A 99 10.72 4.67 -3.88
CA SER A 99 11.75 4.28 -2.92
C SER A 99 11.11 3.58 -1.71
N ASP A 100 11.86 3.41 -0.63
CA ASP A 100 11.36 3.09 0.70
C ASP A 100 11.57 4.30 1.61
N PHE A 101 10.54 4.71 2.36
CA PHE A 101 10.63 5.90 3.22
C PHE A 101 11.66 5.73 4.34
N LEU A 102 11.96 4.49 4.74
CA LEU A 102 12.91 4.16 5.81
C LEU A 102 14.30 3.77 5.30
N ILE A 103 14.63 4.08 4.02
CA ILE A 103 15.95 3.77 3.45
C ILE A 103 17.05 4.60 4.13
N GLU A 104 18.23 4.04 4.27
CA GLU A 104 19.33 4.58 5.07
C GLU A 104 19.87 5.91 4.53
N GLU A 105 20.07 5.99 3.23
CA GLU A 105 20.62 7.17 2.57
C GLU A 105 19.71 8.41 2.69
N ALA A 106 18.46 8.21 3.07
CA ALA A 106 17.52 9.32 3.28
C ALA A 106 17.41 9.78 4.74
N ASP A 107 18.23 9.27 5.66
CA ASP A 107 18.10 9.57 7.10
C ASP A 107 18.12 11.07 7.38
N GLU A 108 19.04 11.82 6.79
CA GLU A 108 19.10 13.28 6.93
C GLU A 108 17.90 13.98 6.29
N TRP A 109 17.49 13.54 5.10
CA TRP A 109 16.36 14.14 4.39
C TRP A 109 15.02 13.85 5.06
N ARG A 110 14.93 12.71 5.73
CA ARG A 110 13.72 12.27 6.44
C ARG A 110 13.36 13.22 7.59
N ILE A 111 14.35 13.82 8.24
CA ILE A 111 14.12 14.82 9.30
C ILE A 111 13.26 15.98 8.76
N GLU A 112 13.59 16.50 7.58
CA GLU A 112 12.81 17.56 6.94
C GLU A 112 11.46 17.03 6.44
N ALA A 113 11.42 15.79 5.93
CA ALA A 113 10.17 15.19 5.48
C ALA A 113 9.15 15.06 6.63
N TRP A 114 9.57 14.66 7.80
CA TRP A 114 8.72 14.63 9.01
C TRP A 114 8.22 16.03 9.40
N LYS A 115 9.08 17.05 9.33
CA LYS A 115 8.66 18.44 9.59
C LYS A 115 7.56 18.88 8.62
N MET A 116 7.67 18.53 7.33
CA MET A 116 6.64 18.84 6.34
C MET A 116 5.34 18.10 6.60
N MET A 117 5.37 16.82 7.01
CA MET A 117 4.17 16.06 7.36
C MET A 117 3.47 16.66 8.58
N ARG A 118 4.22 17.15 9.56
CA ARG A 118 3.68 17.83 10.74
C ARG A 118 3.12 19.21 10.41
N GLU A 119 3.80 20.00 9.58
CA GLU A 119 3.29 21.28 9.09
C GLU A 119 1.97 21.11 8.35
N ARG A 120 1.87 20.04 7.56
CA ARG A 120 0.70 19.74 6.75
C ARG A 120 -0.19 18.66 7.42
N TYR A 121 -0.55 18.89 8.68
CA TYR A 121 -1.50 18.05 9.42
C TYR A 121 -2.90 17.98 8.78
N ASP A 122 -3.19 18.89 7.87
CA ASP A 122 -4.38 18.94 7.02
C ASP A 122 -4.38 17.95 5.85
N LEU A 123 -3.27 17.26 5.61
CA LEU A 123 -3.12 16.16 4.65
C LEU A 123 -3.06 14.82 5.36
N HIS A 124 -3.36 13.74 4.66
CA HIS A 124 -3.11 12.39 5.16
C HIS A 124 -1.99 11.73 4.34
N PHE A 125 -0.89 11.38 5.00
CA PHE A 125 0.26 10.76 4.35
C PHE A 125 0.23 9.25 4.51
N LEU A 126 0.50 8.52 3.42
CA LEU A 126 0.58 7.07 3.43
C LEU A 126 1.86 6.62 2.74
N PHE A 127 2.69 5.84 3.42
CA PHE A 127 3.84 5.20 2.80
C PHE A 127 3.91 3.70 3.08
N ILE A 128 4.58 2.97 2.18
CA ILE A 128 4.76 1.53 2.26
C ILE A 128 6.24 1.24 2.51
N THR A 129 6.52 0.39 3.50
CA THR A 129 7.89 -0.01 3.80
C THR A 129 8.07 -1.52 3.89
N LYS A 130 9.27 -1.97 3.57
CA LYS A 130 9.77 -3.31 3.86
C LYS A 130 10.83 -3.30 4.97
N ARG A 131 11.15 -2.11 5.50
CA ARG A 131 12.20 -1.85 6.49
C ARG A 131 11.63 -1.49 7.85
N ILE A 132 10.59 -2.21 8.29
CA ILE A 132 9.92 -1.91 9.56
C ILE A 132 10.84 -2.02 10.78
N ASP A 133 11.89 -2.83 10.68
CA ASP A 133 12.97 -2.96 11.66
C ASP A 133 13.76 -1.66 11.90
N ARG A 134 13.79 -0.77 10.91
CA ARG A 134 14.42 0.55 11.02
C ARG A 134 13.50 1.64 11.60
N LEU A 135 12.21 1.36 11.76
CA LEU A 135 11.25 2.42 12.08
C LEU A 135 11.65 3.22 13.32
N GLY A 136 12.02 2.54 14.41
CA GLY A 136 12.33 3.21 15.67
C GLY A 136 13.41 4.28 15.57
N GLN A 137 14.46 4.04 14.78
CA GLN A 137 15.55 5.01 14.55
C GLN A 137 15.21 6.10 13.52
N CYS A 138 14.13 5.91 12.77
CA CYS A 138 13.69 6.83 11.71
C CYS A 138 12.59 7.81 12.17
N LEU A 139 12.06 7.62 13.37
CA LEU A 139 10.97 8.46 13.90
C LEU A 139 11.52 9.81 14.42
N PRO A 140 10.76 10.91 14.27
CA PRO A 140 11.14 12.19 14.84
C PRO A 140 10.96 12.18 16.37
N PRO A 141 11.69 13.04 17.12
CA PRO A 141 11.65 13.04 18.59
C PRO A 141 10.25 13.31 19.18
N ASP A 142 9.40 13.98 18.44
CA ASP A 142 8.03 14.34 18.84
C ASP A 142 6.96 13.37 18.30
N TRP A 143 7.36 12.18 17.87
CA TRP A 143 6.46 11.19 17.29
C TRP A 143 5.41 10.66 18.26
N GLY A 144 5.79 10.45 19.53
CA GLY A 144 4.94 9.82 20.53
C GLY A 144 4.48 8.42 20.13
N ASP A 145 3.20 8.19 20.15
CA ASP A 145 2.53 6.95 19.71
C ASP A 145 2.08 6.98 18.23
N GLY A 146 2.39 8.07 17.52
CA GLY A 146 2.14 8.25 16.10
C GLY A 146 1.40 9.53 15.77
N TYR A 147 1.65 10.08 14.58
CA TYR A 147 0.88 11.20 14.04
C TYR A 147 -0.47 10.72 13.50
N ASP A 148 -1.56 11.46 13.79
CA ASP A 148 -2.92 11.12 13.34
C ASP A 148 -3.08 11.18 11.82
N ASN A 149 -2.22 11.93 11.15
CA ASN A 149 -2.27 12.12 9.72
C ASN A 149 -1.28 11.24 8.95
N VAL A 150 -0.71 10.20 9.57
CA VAL A 150 0.26 9.30 8.92
C VAL A 150 -0.16 7.84 9.06
N THR A 151 -0.34 7.20 7.92
CA THR A 151 -0.50 5.74 7.82
C THR A 151 0.82 5.11 7.37
N ILE A 152 1.33 4.19 8.15
CA ILE A 152 2.50 3.39 7.77
C ILE A 152 2.02 2.00 7.33
N CYS A 153 2.33 1.61 6.11
CA CYS A 153 1.99 0.30 5.58
C CYS A 153 3.21 -0.61 5.59
N CYS A 154 3.08 -1.81 6.16
CA CYS A 154 4.17 -2.80 6.17
C CYS A 154 3.91 -3.90 5.14
N THR A 155 4.87 -4.14 4.23
CA THR A 155 4.76 -5.23 3.25
C THR A 155 5.12 -6.57 3.88
N MET A 156 4.27 -7.58 3.65
CA MET A 156 4.45 -8.96 4.07
C MET A 156 4.07 -9.88 2.91
N GLU A 157 5.05 -10.18 2.06
CA GLU A 157 4.82 -10.83 0.77
C GLU A 157 4.79 -12.35 0.80
N ASN A 158 5.24 -12.98 1.90
CA ASN A 158 5.24 -14.43 2.15
C ASN A 158 5.31 -14.71 3.65
N GLN A 159 5.23 -15.99 4.04
CA GLN A 159 5.22 -16.38 5.44
C GLN A 159 6.48 -15.95 6.20
N ASP A 160 7.69 -16.10 5.61
CA ASP A 160 8.94 -15.68 6.25
C ASP A 160 8.93 -14.19 6.60
N ARG A 161 8.32 -13.37 5.74
CA ARG A 161 8.24 -11.92 5.99
C ARG A 161 7.15 -11.58 6.99
N VAL A 162 6.08 -12.35 7.07
CA VAL A 162 5.11 -12.26 8.18
C VAL A 162 5.78 -12.59 9.50
N ASP A 163 6.43 -13.75 9.60
CA ASP A 163 7.07 -14.21 10.84
C ASP A 163 8.14 -13.21 11.35
N TYR A 164 8.84 -12.54 10.43
CA TYR A 164 9.84 -11.52 10.78
C TYR A 164 9.23 -10.14 11.08
N ARG A 165 8.34 -9.63 10.20
CA ARG A 165 7.90 -8.24 10.26
C ARG A 165 6.69 -8.02 11.15
N LEU A 166 5.80 -9.02 11.29
CA LEU A 166 4.55 -8.86 12.04
C LEU A 166 4.78 -8.48 13.50
N PRO A 167 5.66 -9.15 14.29
CA PRO A 167 5.89 -8.78 15.68
C PRO A 167 6.50 -7.38 15.81
N LEU A 168 7.42 -7.00 14.93
CA LEU A 168 8.02 -5.66 14.91
C LEU A 168 6.97 -4.59 14.61
N TYR A 169 6.10 -4.85 13.63
CA TYR A 169 5.07 -3.91 13.22
C TYR A 169 3.95 -3.78 14.25
N LYS A 170 3.59 -4.88 14.92
CA LYS A 170 2.62 -4.88 16.01
C LYS A 170 3.11 -4.00 17.16
N ALA A 171 4.37 -4.14 17.57
CA ALA A 171 4.99 -3.36 18.64
C ALA A 171 5.30 -1.89 18.26
N ALA A 172 5.31 -1.56 16.97
CA ALA A 172 5.66 -0.22 16.51
C ALA A 172 4.66 0.85 16.99
N PRO A 173 5.11 2.03 17.45
CA PRO A 173 4.24 3.13 17.89
C PRO A 173 3.63 3.83 16.67
N VAL A 174 2.64 3.23 16.07
CA VAL A 174 1.97 3.71 14.86
C VAL A 174 0.47 3.62 15.06
N LYS A 175 -0.26 4.73 14.85
CA LYS A 175 -1.72 4.79 15.01
C LYS A 175 -2.46 4.10 13.89
N HIS A 176 -2.06 4.34 12.65
CA HIS A 176 -2.74 3.83 11.45
C HIS A 176 -1.90 2.75 10.76
N LYS A 177 -2.32 1.49 10.87
CA LYS A 177 -1.56 0.31 10.42
C LYS A 177 -2.30 -0.46 9.34
N ILE A 178 -1.66 -0.61 8.17
CA ILE A 178 -2.15 -1.41 7.05
C ILE A 178 -1.09 -2.45 6.66
N ILE A 179 -1.47 -3.71 6.53
CA ILE A 179 -0.59 -4.76 6.02
C ILE A 179 -0.76 -4.85 4.49
N ILE A 180 0.36 -4.94 3.78
CA ILE A 180 0.40 -5.06 2.32
C ILE A 180 0.99 -6.42 1.94
N CYS A 181 0.16 -7.33 1.45
CA CYS A 181 0.57 -8.60 0.87
C CYS A 181 0.64 -8.48 -0.66
N GLU A 182 1.52 -7.59 -1.13
CA GLU A 182 1.72 -7.31 -2.56
C GLU A 182 3.21 -7.08 -2.87
N PRO A 183 3.82 -7.97 -3.69
CA PRO A 183 3.23 -9.15 -4.30
C PRO A 183 2.99 -10.29 -3.31
N LEU A 184 1.84 -10.98 -3.39
CA LEU A 184 1.59 -12.20 -2.62
C LEU A 184 2.32 -13.38 -3.28
N LEU A 185 3.26 -13.99 -2.55
CA LEU A 185 4.21 -14.98 -3.09
C LEU A 185 4.10 -16.37 -2.49
N SER A 186 3.37 -16.53 -1.41
CA SER A 186 3.04 -17.82 -0.79
C SER A 186 1.73 -17.71 -0.02
N ALA A 187 1.21 -18.83 0.44
CA ALA A 187 0.21 -18.84 1.51
C ALA A 187 0.75 -18.11 2.75
N ILE A 188 -0.13 -17.38 3.43
CA ILE A 188 0.17 -16.62 4.65
C ILE A 188 -0.84 -16.99 5.73
N ASN A 189 -0.30 -17.37 6.89
CA ASN A 189 -1.05 -17.56 8.12
C ASN A 189 -0.53 -16.58 9.18
N PHE A 190 -1.38 -15.66 9.62
CA PHE A 190 -1.05 -14.69 10.67
C PHE A 190 -1.11 -15.27 12.07
N LYS A 191 -1.39 -16.58 12.23
CA LYS A 191 -1.33 -17.35 13.49
C LYS A 191 -2.17 -16.76 14.63
N GLY A 192 -3.30 -16.13 14.30
CA GLY A 192 -4.18 -15.46 15.28
C GLY A 192 -3.64 -14.13 15.82
N GLU A 193 -2.54 -13.63 15.28
CA GLU A 193 -1.94 -12.36 15.71
C GLU A 193 -2.64 -11.10 15.16
N LEU A 194 -3.61 -11.31 14.23
CA LEU A 194 -4.46 -10.24 13.74
C LEU A 194 -5.49 -9.87 14.79
N CYS A 195 -5.70 -8.58 14.96
CA CYS A 195 -6.79 -8.03 15.77
C CYS A 195 -6.96 -6.54 15.45
N THR A 196 -7.65 -5.80 16.30
CA THR A 196 -8.03 -4.40 16.11
C THR A 196 -6.88 -3.42 15.88
N TRP A 197 -5.62 -3.82 16.06
CA TRP A 197 -4.45 -2.99 15.77
C TRP A 197 -4.12 -2.87 14.28
N VAL A 198 -4.74 -3.70 13.41
CA VAL A 198 -4.63 -3.61 11.94
C VAL A 198 -5.95 -3.10 11.39
N GLU A 199 -5.91 -2.03 10.63
CA GLU A 199 -7.11 -1.46 10.02
C GLU A 199 -7.53 -2.19 8.74
N GLN A 200 -6.54 -2.59 7.94
CA GLN A 200 -6.78 -3.21 6.63
C GLN A 200 -5.64 -4.13 6.21
N ILE A 201 -5.97 -5.16 5.46
CA ILE A 201 -5.01 -5.95 4.69
C ILE A 201 -5.30 -5.78 3.20
N VAL A 202 -4.27 -5.34 2.46
CA VAL A 202 -4.30 -5.18 1.01
C VAL A 202 -3.55 -6.33 0.37
N VAL A 203 -4.18 -7.03 -0.57
CA VAL A 203 -3.59 -8.17 -1.25
C VAL A 203 -3.50 -7.93 -2.75
N GLY A 204 -2.40 -8.37 -3.35
CA GLY A 204 -2.22 -8.28 -4.80
C GLY A 204 -1.14 -9.19 -5.34
N GLY A 205 -1.32 -9.61 -6.59
CA GLY A 205 -0.32 -10.34 -7.33
C GLY A 205 0.77 -9.43 -7.91
N GLU A 206 1.85 -10.03 -8.37
CA GLU A 206 2.98 -9.32 -8.98
C GLU A 206 2.64 -8.83 -10.39
N SER A 207 2.93 -7.59 -10.69
CA SER A 207 2.71 -7.01 -12.03
C SER A 207 3.92 -7.21 -12.95
N GLY A 208 3.66 -7.33 -14.27
CA GLY A 208 4.70 -7.47 -15.29
C GLY A 208 4.80 -8.88 -15.84
N LYS A 209 5.40 -9.03 -17.05
CA LYS A 209 5.42 -10.30 -17.80
C LYS A 209 6.17 -11.44 -17.07
N GLU A 210 7.16 -11.10 -16.24
CA GLU A 210 7.96 -12.04 -15.45
C GLU A 210 7.39 -12.28 -14.05
N ALA A 211 6.14 -11.88 -13.82
CA ALA A 211 5.47 -12.04 -12.53
C ALA A 211 5.43 -13.52 -12.11
N ARG A 212 5.64 -13.75 -10.84
CA ARG A 212 5.39 -15.04 -10.22
C ARG A 212 3.89 -15.26 -10.06
N ILE A 213 3.50 -16.52 -9.95
CA ILE A 213 2.10 -16.89 -9.78
C ILE A 213 1.57 -16.35 -8.45
N CYS A 214 0.42 -15.70 -8.48
CA CYS A 214 -0.43 -15.44 -7.33
C CYS A 214 -1.51 -16.53 -7.31
N ASN A 215 -1.54 -17.36 -6.29
CA ASN A 215 -2.59 -18.37 -6.12
C ASN A 215 -3.82 -17.70 -5.49
N TYR A 216 -4.98 -17.86 -6.13
CA TYR A 216 -6.23 -17.28 -5.65
C TYR A 216 -6.68 -17.88 -4.30
N ASP A 217 -6.35 -19.12 -4.00
CA ASP A 217 -6.66 -19.75 -2.72
C ASP A 217 -5.91 -19.05 -1.57
N TRP A 218 -4.68 -18.59 -1.79
CA TRP A 218 -3.95 -17.78 -0.81
C TRP A 218 -4.65 -16.44 -0.53
N VAL A 219 -5.25 -15.84 -1.58
CA VAL A 219 -6.02 -14.60 -1.46
C VAL A 219 -7.27 -14.84 -0.60
N LEU A 220 -7.98 -15.96 -0.84
CA LEU A 220 -9.17 -16.34 -0.07
C LEU A 220 -8.85 -16.69 1.38
N ASP A 221 -7.70 -17.33 1.64
CA ASP A 221 -7.27 -17.64 3.00
C ASP A 221 -6.98 -16.39 3.82
N ILE A 222 -6.30 -15.39 3.23
CA ILE A 222 -6.09 -14.10 3.90
C ILE A 222 -7.44 -13.41 4.15
N ARG A 223 -8.34 -13.43 3.16
CA ARG A 223 -9.70 -12.88 3.31
C ARG A 223 -10.44 -13.51 4.49
N ARG A 224 -10.40 -14.84 4.61
CA ARG A 224 -11.01 -15.58 5.72
C ARG A 224 -10.47 -15.09 7.07
N GLN A 225 -9.13 -15.01 7.20
CA GLN A 225 -8.49 -14.51 8.42
C GLN A 225 -8.92 -13.06 8.75
N CYS A 226 -9.09 -12.20 7.73
CA CYS A 226 -9.59 -10.83 7.92
C CYS A 226 -11.03 -10.81 8.44
N ILE A 227 -11.92 -11.65 7.89
CA ILE A 227 -13.33 -11.75 8.33
C ILE A 227 -13.39 -12.23 9.77
N GLU A 228 -12.66 -13.29 10.13
CA GLU A 228 -12.60 -13.85 11.48
C GLU A 228 -12.14 -12.83 12.52
N ASN A 229 -11.31 -11.88 12.14
CA ASN A 229 -10.77 -10.83 13.01
C ASN A 229 -11.43 -9.45 12.80
N ASN A 230 -12.47 -9.37 11.99
CA ASN A 230 -13.19 -8.14 11.67
C ASN A 230 -12.29 -7.01 11.11
N ILE A 231 -11.31 -7.36 10.26
CA ILE A 231 -10.35 -6.46 9.61
C ILE A 231 -10.77 -6.25 8.16
N SER A 232 -10.69 -5.02 7.67
CA SER A 232 -10.98 -4.72 6.27
C SER A 232 -10.01 -5.45 5.34
N PHE A 233 -10.54 -6.06 4.27
CA PHE A 233 -9.76 -6.79 3.27
C PHE A 233 -9.98 -6.19 1.88
N TRP A 234 -8.88 -5.94 1.16
CA TRP A 234 -8.94 -5.43 -0.19
C TRP A 234 -8.08 -6.24 -1.14
N PHE A 235 -8.72 -6.93 -2.10
CA PHE A 235 -8.04 -7.55 -3.22
C PHE A 235 -7.81 -6.50 -4.31
N LYS A 236 -6.65 -5.86 -4.28
CA LYS A 236 -6.31 -4.69 -5.09
C LYS A 236 -6.09 -5.04 -6.56
N GLN A 237 -5.34 -6.11 -6.84
CA GLN A 237 -5.03 -6.56 -8.20
C GLN A 237 -4.69 -8.04 -8.26
N THR A 238 -5.00 -8.66 -9.40
CA THR A 238 -4.71 -10.09 -9.63
C THR A 238 -3.23 -10.39 -9.86
N GLY A 239 -2.45 -9.38 -10.27
CA GLY A 239 -1.15 -9.60 -10.88
C GLY A 239 -1.26 -10.09 -12.33
N TYR A 240 -0.10 -10.28 -12.98
CA TYR A 240 -0.05 -10.77 -14.35
C TYR A 240 -0.38 -12.26 -14.45
N ARG A 241 0.05 -13.09 -13.45
CA ARG A 241 -0.17 -14.54 -13.40
C ARG A 241 -1.04 -14.88 -12.19
N LEU A 242 -2.28 -15.29 -12.42
CA LEU A 242 -3.22 -15.73 -11.39
C LEU A 242 -3.54 -17.21 -11.59
N LEU A 243 -3.32 -18.04 -10.56
CA LEU A 243 -3.78 -19.43 -10.51
C LEU A 243 -5.10 -19.48 -9.74
N LYS A 244 -6.15 -20.04 -10.36
CA LYS A 244 -7.45 -20.30 -9.72
C LYS A 244 -7.85 -21.75 -9.97
N GLY A 245 -7.91 -22.54 -8.92
CA GLY A 245 -7.95 -23.99 -9.05
C GLY A 245 -6.73 -24.49 -9.83
N GLU A 246 -6.93 -25.28 -10.87
CA GLU A 246 -5.87 -25.82 -11.74
C GLU A 246 -5.54 -24.90 -12.94
N ARG A 247 -6.27 -23.80 -13.10
CA ARG A 247 -6.13 -22.94 -14.28
C ARG A 247 -5.31 -21.68 -13.99
N GLU A 248 -4.24 -21.49 -14.79
CA GLU A 248 -3.47 -20.24 -14.80
C GLU A 248 -4.05 -19.23 -15.80
N TYR A 249 -4.22 -18.01 -15.33
CA TYR A 249 -4.65 -16.86 -16.14
C TYR A 249 -3.52 -15.87 -16.29
N LYS A 250 -3.23 -15.42 -17.53
CA LYS A 250 -2.33 -14.31 -17.82
C LYS A 250 -3.16 -13.06 -18.06
N ILE A 251 -3.11 -12.11 -17.13
CA ILE A 251 -3.99 -10.93 -17.10
C ILE A 251 -3.16 -9.69 -17.44
N ALA A 252 -3.49 -9.04 -18.55
CA ALA A 252 -2.83 -7.81 -18.96
C ALA A 252 -2.98 -6.71 -17.90
N ARG A 253 -1.96 -5.85 -17.76
CA ARG A 253 -1.88 -4.85 -16.68
C ARG A 253 -3.14 -4.00 -16.54
N GLN A 254 -3.72 -3.56 -17.64
CA GLN A 254 -4.93 -2.73 -17.66
C GLN A 254 -6.16 -3.40 -17.05
N PHE A 255 -6.18 -4.74 -16.99
CA PHE A 255 -7.32 -5.50 -16.47
C PHE A 255 -7.10 -6.02 -15.03
N GLN A 256 -5.88 -5.96 -14.48
CA GLN A 256 -5.54 -6.59 -13.19
C GLN A 256 -6.41 -6.06 -12.04
N HIS A 257 -6.58 -4.75 -11.93
CA HIS A 257 -7.46 -4.13 -10.94
C HIS A 257 -8.94 -4.44 -11.17
N THR A 258 -9.38 -4.34 -12.43
CA THR A 258 -10.79 -4.61 -12.80
C THR A 258 -11.15 -6.07 -12.52
N GLN A 259 -10.28 -7.04 -12.83
CA GLN A 259 -10.53 -8.44 -12.55
C GLN A 259 -10.56 -8.73 -11.03
N ALA A 260 -9.70 -8.08 -10.24
CA ALA A 260 -9.77 -8.20 -8.78
C ALA A 260 -11.09 -7.64 -8.22
N ARG A 261 -11.55 -6.48 -8.70
CA ARG A 261 -12.88 -5.94 -8.33
C ARG A 261 -14.03 -6.88 -8.70
N LYS A 262 -14.00 -7.43 -9.91
CA LYS A 262 -15.02 -8.39 -10.39
C LYS A 262 -15.09 -9.68 -9.55
N ALA A 263 -14.03 -10.03 -8.82
CA ALA A 263 -14.09 -11.17 -7.91
C ALA A 263 -15.09 -10.96 -6.75
N GLY A 264 -15.47 -9.71 -6.44
CA GLY A 264 -16.49 -9.39 -5.44
C GLY A 264 -16.15 -9.86 -4.02
N ILE A 265 -14.85 -9.99 -3.70
CA ILE A 265 -14.39 -10.61 -2.45
C ILE A 265 -13.87 -9.60 -1.41
N ASN A 266 -13.92 -8.31 -1.71
CA ASN A 266 -13.54 -7.30 -0.73
C ASN A 266 -14.45 -7.38 0.50
N TYR A 267 -13.93 -7.00 1.66
CA TYR A 267 -14.65 -7.04 2.91
C TYR A 267 -14.36 -5.77 3.73
N SER A 268 -15.42 -5.10 4.18
CA SER A 268 -15.33 -4.00 5.13
C SER A 268 -15.51 -4.56 6.53
N GLY A 269 -14.45 -4.52 7.33
CA GLY A 269 -14.55 -4.74 8.76
C GLY A 269 -15.55 -3.73 9.38
N LYS A 270 -16.25 -4.11 10.43
CA LYS A 270 -17.08 -3.15 11.16
C LYS A 270 -16.16 -2.10 11.78
N SER A 271 -16.37 -0.84 11.47
CA SER A 271 -15.74 0.24 12.23
C SER A 271 -16.14 0.07 13.70
N ASN A 272 -15.16 -0.05 14.60
CA ASN A 272 -15.42 0.12 16.02
C ASN A 272 -15.94 1.56 16.15
N GLY A 273 -17.26 1.69 16.27
CA GLY A 273 -17.91 2.97 16.41
C GLY A 273 -17.38 3.66 17.67
N ASN A 274 -16.51 4.64 17.49
CA ASN A 274 -16.46 5.74 18.41
C ASN A 274 -17.74 6.53 18.16
N ASN A 275 -18.79 6.17 18.89
CA ASN A 275 -19.93 7.05 19.17
C ASN A 275 -19.35 8.30 19.82
N TYR A 276 -19.07 9.32 19.04
CA TYR A 276 -19.19 10.68 19.54
C TYR A 276 -20.70 10.98 19.51
N SER A 277 -21.38 10.61 20.60
CA SER A 277 -22.66 11.17 20.97
C SER A 277 -22.37 12.57 21.50
N ASP A 278 -22.98 13.55 20.85
CA ASP A 278 -23.35 14.93 21.26
C ASP A 278 -22.26 15.82 21.84
#